data_b7d7631e678b5b8acac914c8de678f49
#
_entry.id   b7d7631e678b5b8acac914c8de678f49
#
_cell.length_a   1.000
_cell.length_b   1.000
_cell.length_c   1.000
_cell.angle_alpha   90.00
_cell.angle_beta   90.00
_cell.angle_gamma   90.00
#
_symmetry.space_group_name_H-M   'P 1'
#
loop_
_entity.id
_entity.type
_entity.pdbx_description
1 polymer ?
#
loop_
_entity_poly.entity_id
_entity_poly.type
_entity_poly.pdbx_seq_one_letter_code
_entity_poly.pdbx_strand_id
1 'polypeptide(L)'
;MIKEPRLRFTEEERADPALEKPIRKAEKAAVKADKAQAKIPKKQVKRAEVDPKTGKVTTKLVLEDKPRPPSKLSHTVRDAPGNAVAGKLHQEIRKTEDGNVGVESAHKSEEAVETGVHLAREGYRSHKLKPYRKAAQAERKLEKANIEALFQKSVYENPAAASNPLSRWQQKQQIKKQYAAAKRAAQSGGSAAGAAQKTGKAAKTVKEKAQQAGAYVMRHKKGFGIALGLFLIVCLLLNTCLLYTSPSPRDR
;
A
#
# COMPACT_ATOMS: atom_id res chain seq x y z
N MET A 1 -5.18 17.24 12.98
CA MET A 1 -4.25 16.53 12.09
C MET A 1 -2.93 16.35 12.82
N ILE A 2 -2.57 15.12 13.13
CA ILE A 2 -1.23 14.82 13.68
C ILE A 2 -0.28 14.89 12.49
N LYS A 3 0.52 15.97 12.40
CA LYS A 3 1.60 16.03 11.44
C LYS A 3 2.53 14.85 11.72
N GLU A 4 2.74 13.98 10.74
CA GLU A 4 3.73 12.92 10.89
C GLU A 4 5.07 13.53 11.30
N PRO A 5 5.77 12.94 12.30
CA PRO A 5 7.04 13.45 12.74
C PRO A 5 8.03 13.41 11.57
N ARG A 6 8.52 14.58 11.19
CA ARG A 6 9.55 14.69 10.16
C ARG A 6 10.92 14.43 10.79
N LEU A 7 11.74 13.65 10.10
CA LEU A 7 13.14 13.47 10.50
C LEU A 7 13.83 14.83 10.46
N ARG A 8 14.51 15.19 11.53
CA ARG A 8 15.30 16.41 11.63
C ARG A 8 16.76 16.02 11.71
N PHE A 9 17.57 16.67 10.90
CA PHE A 9 19.03 16.50 10.90
C PHE A 9 19.66 17.69 11.59
N THR A 10 20.74 17.45 12.33
CA THR A 10 21.53 18.52 12.98
C THR A 10 22.30 19.32 11.94
N GLU A 11 22.79 20.50 12.32
CA GLU A 11 23.61 21.32 11.41
C GLU A 11 24.95 20.65 11.13
N GLU A 12 25.52 19.95 12.09
CA GLU A 12 26.74 19.16 11.94
C GLU A 12 26.55 18.04 10.89
N GLU A 13 25.44 17.30 10.95
CA GLU A 13 25.12 16.26 9.97
C GLU A 13 24.93 16.83 8.55
N ARG A 14 24.45 18.05 8.42
CA ARG A 14 24.28 18.74 7.13
C ARG A 14 25.60 19.24 6.56
N ALA A 15 26.54 19.61 7.43
CA ALA A 15 27.85 20.10 7.03
C ALA A 15 28.78 18.97 6.57
N ASP A 16 28.48 17.71 6.93
CA ASP A 16 29.29 16.57 6.55
C ASP A 16 29.11 16.24 5.06
N PRO A 17 30.17 16.28 4.23
CA PRO A 17 30.11 16.02 2.79
C PRO A 17 29.64 14.60 2.45
N ALA A 18 29.84 13.62 3.34
CA ALA A 18 29.37 12.26 3.15
C ALA A 18 27.85 12.12 3.32
N LEU A 19 27.26 12.94 4.19
CA LEU A 19 25.84 12.91 4.53
C LEU A 19 25.01 13.98 3.81
N GLU A 20 25.66 15.02 3.24
CA GLU A 20 24.98 16.14 2.57
C GLU A 20 23.99 15.67 1.49
N LYS A 21 24.44 14.82 0.57
CA LYS A 21 23.60 14.36 -0.56
C LYS A 21 22.34 13.58 -0.11
N PRO A 22 22.44 12.58 0.79
CA PRO A 22 21.26 11.86 1.27
C PRO A 22 20.33 12.74 2.10
N ILE A 23 20.86 13.63 2.95
CA ILE A 23 20.07 14.56 3.76
C ILE A 23 19.31 15.53 2.86
N ARG A 24 19.98 16.19 1.92
CA ARG A 24 19.34 17.09 0.95
C ARG A 24 18.26 16.41 0.12
N LYS A 25 18.45 15.13 -0.22
CA LYS A 25 17.43 14.32 -0.91
C LYS A 25 16.21 14.07 -0.02
N ALA A 26 16.42 13.77 1.26
CA ALA A 26 15.35 13.56 2.23
C ALA A 26 14.55 14.85 2.49
N GLU A 27 15.22 15.98 2.67
CA GLU A 27 14.60 17.30 2.85
C GLU A 27 13.79 17.75 1.62
N LYS A 28 14.34 17.58 0.41
CA LYS A 28 13.60 17.84 -0.83
C LYS A 28 12.36 16.93 -0.96
N ALA A 29 12.46 15.67 -0.54
CA ALA A 29 11.33 14.75 -0.54
C ALA A 29 10.29 15.16 0.50
N ALA A 30 10.69 15.67 1.69
CA ALA A 30 9.80 16.20 2.71
C ALA A 30 8.97 17.39 2.20
N VAL A 31 9.64 18.37 1.59
CA VAL A 31 8.93 19.53 0.98
C VAL A 31 7.93 19.08 -0.10
N LYS A 32 8.30 18.10 -0.93
CA LYS A 32 7.38 17.55 -1.95
C LYS A 32 6.19 16.82 -1.32
N ALA A 33 6.40 16.08 -0.23
CA ALA A 33 5.34 15.40 0.49
C ALA A 33 4.38 16.41 1.12
N ASP A 34 4.88 17.45 1.77
CA ASP A 34 4.06 18.51 2.36
C ASP A 34 3.23 19.26 1.31
N LYS A 35 3.84 19.60 0.16
CA LYS A 35 3.12 20.19 -0.97
C LYS A 35 2.04 19.28 -1.55
N ALA A 36 2.30 17.97 -1.59
CA ALA A 36 1.32 17.00 -2.07
C ALA A 36 0.18 16.80 -1.06
N GLN A 37 0.49 16.79 0.22
CA GLN A 37 -0.49 16.72 1.32
C GLN A 37 -1.41 17.95 1.35
N ALA A 38 -0.83 19.15 1.14
CA ALA A 38 -1.60 20.39 1.09
C ALA A 38 -2.63 20.43 -0.06
N LYS A 39 -2.43 19.63 -1.11
CA LYS A 39 -3.36 19.50 -2.25
C LYS A 39 -4.54 18.56 -2.00
N ILE A 40 -4.58 17.87 -0.87
CA ILE A 40 -5.74 17.05 -0.49
C ILE A 40 -6.92 17.98 -0.22
N PRO A 41 -8.12 17.70 -0.79
CA PRO A 41 -9.31 18.48 -0.53
C PRO A 41 -9.66 18.47 0.97
N LYS A 42 -10.02 19.64 1.50
CA LYS A 42 -10.40 19.80 2.90
C LYS A 42 -11.90 19.95 3.02
N LYS A 43 -12.46 19.56 4.16
CA LYS A 43 -13.84 19.82 4.57
C LYS A 43 -13.84 20.59 5.87
N GLN A 44 -14.81 21.47 6.03
CA GLN A 44 -15.07 22.13 7.29
C GLN A 44 -15.87 21.19 8.19
N VAL A 45 -15.37 20.96 9.39
CA VAL A 45 -16.03 20.15 10.42
C VAL A 45 -16.22 21.01 11.66
N LYS A 46 -17.44 21.02 12.20
CA LYS A 46 -17.72 21.66 13.47
C LYS A 46 -17.18 20.77 14.58
N ARG A 47 -16.23 21.26 15.38
CA ARG A 47 -15.76 20.59 16.60
C ARG A 47 -16.21 21.38 17.81
N ALA A 48 -16.82 20.68 18.76
CA ALA A 48 -17.07 21.24 20.08
C ALA A 48 -15.73 21.26 20.84
N GLU A 49 -15.34 22.42 21.32
CA GLU A 49 -14.19 22.61 22.20
C GLU A 49 -14.72 23.09 23.55
N VAL A 50 -14.38 22.33 24.59
CA VAL A 50 -14.71 22.70 25.96
C VAL A 50 -13.59 23.56 26.50
N ASP A 51 -13.88 24.78 26.91
CA ASP A 51 -12.93 25.66 27.57
C ASP A 51 -12.59 25.09 28.95
N PRO A 52 -11.33 24.71 29.22
CA PRO A 52 -10.95 24.08 30.49
C PRO A 52 -11.13 25.01 31.71
N LYS A 53 -11.24 26.32 31.52
CA LYS A 53 -11.39 27.31 32.59
C LYS A 53 -12.86 27.62 32.91
N THR A 54 -13.72 27.68 31.89
CA THR A 54 -15.10 28.11 32.06
C THR A 54 -16.13 27.01 31.91
N GLY A 55 -15.72 25.81 31.45
CA GLY A 55 -16.59 24.67 31.14
C GLY A 55 -17.57 24.92 29.98
N LYS A 56 -17.52 26.09 29.33
CA LYS A 56 -18.40 26.42 28.21
C LYS A 56 -17.98 25.67 26.95
N VAL A 57 -18.98 25.09 26.29
CA VAL A 57 -18.80 24.42 24.99
C VAL A 57 -18.89 25.45 23.87
N THR A 58 -17.78 25.67 23.19
CA THR A 58 -17.71 26.53 22.00
C THR A 58 -17.55 25.67 20.73
N THR A 59 -18.24 26.03 19.65
CA THR A 59 -18.15 25.31 18.38
C THR A 59 -17.19 26.03 17.46
N LYS A 60 -16.04 25.40 17.17
CA LYS A 60 -15.07 25.92 16.19
C LYS A 60 -15.17 25.17 14.87
N LEU A 61 -15.04 25.91 13.76
CA LEU A 61 -14.89 25.32 12.42
C LEU A 61 -13.43 24.92 12.19
N VAL A 62 -13.19 23.62 12.07
CA VAL A 62 -11.84 23.08 11.80
C VAL A 62 -11.82 22.51 10.39
N LEU A 63 -10.76 22.85 9.63
CA LEU A 63 -10.51 22.29 8.32
C LEU A 63 -9.84 20.91 8.47
N GLU A 64 -10.57 19.86 8.13
CA GLU A 64 -10.03 18.49 8.11
C GLU A 64 -9.89 17.98 6.68
N ASP A 65 -8.92 17.10 6.45
CA ASP A 65 -8.79 16.45 5.16
C ASP A 65 -10.01 15.59 4.87
N LYS A 66 -10.52 15.66 3.64
CA LYS A 66 -11.60 14.76 3.24
C LYS A 66 -11.11 13.32 3.28
N PRO A 67 -11.96 12.37 3.74
CA PRO A 67 -11.60 10.95 3.71
C PRO A 67 -11.30 10.53 2.27
N ARG A 68 -10.34 9.61 2.13
CA ARG A 68 -9.97 9.09 0.82
C ARG A 68 -11.19 8.40 0.16
N PRO A 69 -11.51 8.74 -1.10
CA PRO A 69 -12.55 8.05 -1.85
C PRO A 69 -12.23 6.54 -2.00
N PRO A 70 -13.26 5.69 -2.19
CA PRO A 70 -13.06 4.27 -2.43
C PRO A 70 -12.08 4.01 -3.58
N SER A 71 -11.35 2.90 -3.51
CA SER A 71 -10.41 2.50 -4.55
C SER A 71 -11.12 2.02 -5.82
N LYS A 72 -10.42 1.94 -6.95
CA LYS A 72 -10.97 1.33 -8.17
C LYS A 72 -11.51 -0.07 -7.92
N LEU A 73 -10.74 -0.91 -7.21
CA LEU A 73 -11.14 -2.27 -6.86
C LEU A 73 -12.44 -2.31 -6.04
N SER A 74 -12.59 -1.41 -5.06
CA SER A 74 -13.82 -1.32 -4.27
C SER A 74 -15.04 -0.95 -5.12
N HIS A 75 -14.86 -0.09 -6.15
CA HIS A 75 -15.92 0.22 -7.10
C HIS A 75 -16.24 -0.97 -7.99
N THR A 76 -15.22 -1.66 -8.50
CA THR A 76 -15.40 -2.86 -9.35
C THR A 76 -16.22 -3.93 -8.63
N VAL A 77 -15.86 -4.23 -7.36
CA VAL A 77 -16.59 -5.21 -6.56
C VAL A 77 -18.04 -4.77 -6.30
N ARG A 78 -18.27 -3.50 -6.02
CA ARG A 78 -19.62 -2.97 -5.77
C ARG A 78 -20.48 -2.93 -7.03
N ASP A 79 -19.89 -2.61 -8.16
CA ASP A 79 -20.60 -2.46 -9.43
C ASP A 79 -20.74 -3.82 -10.16
N ALA A 80 -20.02 -4.88 -9.69
CA ALA A 80 -20.02 -6.21 -10.31
C ALA A 80 -21.41 -6.87 -10.47
N PRO A 81 -22.33 -6.83 -9.46
CA PRO A 81 -23.66 -7.42 -9.63
C PRO A 81 -24.47 -6.74 -10.76
N GLY A 82 -24.42 -5.41 -10.81
CA GLY A 82 -25.10 -4.64 -11.87
C GLY A 82 -24.51 -4.95 -13.26
N ASN A 83 -23.19 -4.98 -13.39
CA ASN A 83 -22.52 -5.32 -14.64
C ASN A 83 -22.82 -6.76 -15.09
N ALA A 84 -22.98 -7.70 -14.16
CA ALA A 84 -23.35 -9.08 -14.49
C ALA A 84 -24.78 -9.18 -15.06
N VAL A 85 -25.72 -8.41 -14.49
CA VAL A 85 -27.11 -8.35 -14.99
C VAL A 85 -27.14 -7.69 -16.38
N ALA A 86 -26.46 -6.55 -16.55
CA ALA A 86 -26.36 -5.87 -17.84
C ALA A 86 -25.74 -6.79 -18.91
N GLY A 87 -24.65 -7.50 -18.57
CA GLY A 87 -24.01 -8.44 -19.49
C GLY A 87 -24.92 -9.60 -19.93
N LYS A 88 -25.77 -10.13 -19.02
CA LYS A 88 -26.79 -11.13 -19.41
C LYS A 88 -27.87 -10.55 -20.32
N LEU A 89 -28.33 -9.33 -20.05
CA LEU A 89 -29.31 -8.65 -20.88
C LEU A 89 -28.76 -8.43 -22.30
N HIS A 90 -27.55 -7.94 -22.44
CA HIS A 90 -26.89 -7.79 -23.75
C HIS A 90 -26.72 -9.13 -24.47
N GLN A 91 -26.44 -10.20 -23.72
CA GLN A 91 -26.36 -11.55 -24.32
C GLN A 91 -27.68 -12.02 -24.87
N GLU A 92 -28.80 -11.76 -24.19
CA GLU A 92 -30.15 -12.11 -24.69
C GLU A 92 -30.54 -11.24 -25.89
N ILE A 93 -30.24 -9.95 -25.88
CA ILE A 93 -30.50 -9.05 -27.02
C ILE A 93 -29.72 -9.52 -28.23
N ARG A 94 -28.46 -9.90 -28.11
CA ARG A 94 -27.65 -10.43 -29.23
C ARG A 94 -28.22 -11.66 -29.88
N LYS A 95 -28.92 -12.52 -29.13
CA LYS A 95 -29.60 -13.69 -29.72
C LYS A 95 -30.78 -13.30 -30.61
N THR A 96 -31.38 -12.14 -30.42
CA THR A 96 -32.51 -11.62 -31.20
C THR A 96 -32.06 -10.70 -32.34
N GLU A 97 -30.76 -10.36 -32.41
CA GLU A 97 -30.19 -9.54 -33.48
C GLU A 97 -30.04 -10.28 -34.81
N ASP A 98 -29.95 -11.62 -34.79
CA ASP A 98 -29.78 -12.45 -35.96
C ASP A 98 -30.97 -12.25 -36.91
N GLY A 99 -30.73 -11.46 -37.98
CA GLY A 99 -31.71 -11.16 -39.03
C GLY A 99 -32.38 -9.78 -38.94
N ASN A 100 -32.11 -8.94 -37.94
CA ASN A 100 -32.70 -7.59 -37.81
C ASN A 100 -31.67 -6.47 -37.66
N VAL A 101 -31.26 -5.88 -38.81
CA VAL A 101 -30.27 -4.79 -38.87
C VAL A 101 -30.67 -3.57 -38.02
N GLY A 102 -31.95 -3.32 -37.83
CA GLY A 102 -32.44 -2.21 -36.99
C GLY A 102 -32.15 -2.44 -35.50
N VAL A 103 -32.36 -3.66 -35.00
CA VAL A 103 -32.08 -4.03 -33.60
C VAL A 103 -30.57 -4.01 -33.37
N GLU A 104 -29.77 -4.55 -34.29
CA GLU A 104 -28.32 -4.55 -34.20
C GLU A 104 -27.75 -3.13 -34.11
N SER A 105 -28.21 -2.20 -34.97
CA SER A 105 -27.72 -0.81 -34.92
C SER A 105 -28.14 -0.06 -33.66
N ALA A 106 -29.35 -0.30 -33.13
CA ALA A 106 -29.82 0.27 -31.89
C ALA A 106 -28.97 -0.23 -30.70
N HIS A 107 -28.71 -1.55 -30.62
CA HIS A 107 -27.91 -2.15 -29.58
C HIS A 107 -26.45 -1.68 -29.60
N LYS A 108 -25.82 -1.59 -30.78
CA LYS A 108 -24.48 -1.02 -30.93
C LYS A 108 -24.41 0.44 -30.46
N SER A 109 -25.44 1.22 -30.68
CA SER A 109 -25.54 2.60 -30.22
C SER A 109 -25.67 2.65 -28.68
N GLU A 110 -26.45 1.76 -28.10
CA GLU A 110 -26.58 1.63 -26.63
C GLU A 110 -25.27 1.22 -25.97
N GLU A 111 -24.58 0.20 -26.48
CA GLU A 111 -23.24 -0.22 -26.00
C GLU A 111 -22.23 0.94 -26.06
N ALA A 112 -22.26 1.75 -27.11
CA ALA A 112 -21.38 2.91 -27.25
C ALA A 112 -21.67 3.98 -26.19
N VAL A 113 -22.94 4.26 -25.90
CA VAL A 113 -23.37 5.20 -24.86
C VAL A 113 -22.96 4.67 -23.49
N GLU A 114 -23.22 3.40 -23.16
CA GLU A 114 -22.83 2.78 -21.90
C GLU A 114 -21.31 2.84 -21.69
N THR A 115 -20.54 2.52 -22.73
CA THR A 115 -19.08 2.62 -22.71
C THR A 115 -18.63 4.05 -22.41
N GLY A 116 -19.26 5.04 -23.08
CA GLY A 116 -18.99 6.46 -22.82
C GLY A 116 -19.28 6.87 -21.39
N VAL A 117 -20.43 6.47 -20.84
CA VAL A 117 -20.81 6.73 -19.45
C VAL A 117 -19.85 6.05 -18.48
N HIS A 118 -19.45 4.82 -18.75
CA HIS A 118 -18.50 4.07 -17.93
C HIS A 118 -17.12 4.78 -17.89
N LEU A 119 -16.60 5.19 -19.04
CA LEU A 119 -15.34 5.93 -19.15
C LEU A 119 -15.40 7.28 -18.42
N ALA A 120 -16.48 8.04 -18.58
CA ALA A 120 -16.69 9.32 -17.91
C ALA A 120 -16.72 9.13 -16.38
N ARG A 121 -17.45 8.13 -15.90
CA ARG A 121 -17.54 7.78 -14.48
C ARG A 121 -16.18 7.35 -13.91
N GLU A 122 -15.43 6.53 -14.64
CA GLU A 122 -14.10 6.11 -14.24
C GLU A 122 -13.09 7.26 -14.25
N GLY A 123 -13.14 8.12 -15.26
CA GLY A 123 -12.35 9.37 -15.32
C GLY A 123 -12.58 10.26 -14.11
N TYR A 124 -13.85 10.51 -13.76
CA TYR A 124 -14.23 11.29 -12.60
C TYR A 124 -13.74 10.67 -11.27
N ARG A 125 -13.93 9.36 -11.08
CA ARG A 125 -13.42 8.62 -9.92
C ARG A 125 -11.89 8.72 -9.83
N SER A 126 -11.20 8.57 -10.95
CA SER A 126 -9.72 8.68 -11.05
C SER A 126 -9.25 10.08 -10.73
N HIS A 127 -9.95 11.11 -11.20
CA HIS A 127 -9.64 12.50 -10.91
C HIS A 127 -9.76 12.81 -9.40
N LYS A 128 -10.83 12.35 -8.75
CA LYS A 128 -11.00 12.49 -7.30
C LYS A 128 -9.91 11.79 -6.47
N LEU A 129 -9.38 10.65 -6.95
CA LEU A 129 -8.32 9.91 -6.28
C LEU A 129 -6.91 10.49 -6.53
N LYS A 130 -6.74 11.30 -7.56
CA LYS A 130 -5.43 11.82 -8.00
C LYS A 130 -4.63 12.52 -6.89
N PRO A 131 -5.19 13.48 -6.09
CA PRO A 131 -4.45 14.15 -5.02
C PRO A 131 -4.00 13.17 -3.94
N TYR A 132 -4.83 12.22 -3.54
CA TYR A 132 -4.49 11.21 -2.53
C TYR A 132 -3.40 10.25 -3.01
N ARG A 133 -3.44 9.84 -4.28
CA ARG A 133 -2.39 9.01 -4.90
C ARG A 133 -1.05 9.74 -4.97
N LYS A 134 -1.07 11.03 -5.35
CA LYS A 134 0.14 11.85 -5.38
C LYS A 134 0.72 12.04 -3.99
N ALA A 135 -0.10 12.33 -2.97
CA ALA A 135 0.34 12.44 -1.59
C ALA A 135 0.96 11.12 -1.09
N ALA A 136 0.29 9.98 -1.30
CA ALA A 136 0.82 8.66 -0.91
C ALA A 136 2.12 8.30 -1.64
N GLN A 137 2.28 8.68 -2.91
CA GLN A 137 3.53 8.48 -3.65
C GLN A 137 4.67 9.36 -3.11
N ALA A 138 4.36 10.61 -2.78
CA ALA A 138 5.34 11.55 -2.21
C ALA A 138 5.79 11.08 -0.82
N GLU A 139 4.87 10.61 0.03
CA GLU A 139 5.19 10.00 1.34
C GLU A 139 6.08 8.75 1.21
N ARG A 140 5.78 7.86 0.26
CA ARG A 140 6.66 6.69 0.00
C ARG A 140 8.05 7.08 -0.48
N LYS A 141 8.18 8.16 -1.27
CA LYS A 141 9.48 8.69 -1.70
C LYS A 141 10.24 9.29 -0.53
N LEU A 142 9.56 10.02 0.34
CA LEU A 142 10.13 10.56 1.57
C LEU A 142 10.60 9.43 2.50
N GLU A 143 9.79 8.41 2.74
CA GLU A 143 10.16 7.27 3.56
C GLU A 143 11.43 6.58 3.04
N LYS A 144 11.51 6.34 1.73
CA LYS A 144 12.71 5.78 1.10
C LYS A 144 13.94 6.67 1.28
N ALA A 145 13.77 7.99 1.13
CA ALA A 145 14.87 8.94 1.29
C ALA A 145 15.34 9.04 2.74
N ASN A 146 14.41 9.01 3.71
CA ASN A 146 14.75 9.00 5.14
C ASN A 146 15.48 7.73 5.55
N ILE A 147 15.01 6.55 5.08
CA ILE A 147 15.68 5.28 5.33
C ILE A 147 17.09 5.28 4.74
N GLU A 148 17.27 5.84 3.55
CA GLU A 148 18.58 5.94 2.92
C GLU A 148 19.50 6.89 3.69
N ALA A 149 19.01 8.05 4.13
CA ALA A 149 19.80 8.98 4.93
C ALA A 149 20.23 8.37 6.27
N LEU A 150 19.31 7.69 6.97
CA LEU A 150 19.62 6.98 8.22
C LEU A 150 20.61 5.83 7.99
N PHE A 151 20.50 5.13 6.86
CA PHE A 151 21.43 4.06 6.52
C PHE A 151 22.83 4.62 6.26
N GLN A 152 22.95 5.69 5.46
CA GLN A 152 24.26 6.33 5.22
C GLN A 152 24.88 6.86 6.52
N LYS A 153 24.07 7.45 7.40
CA LYS A 153 24.52 7.87 8.74
C LYS A 153 25.06 6.66 9.54
N SER A 154 24.34 5.56 9.57
CA SER A 154 24.77 4.38 10.31
C SER A 154 26.02 3.71 9.71
N VAL A 155 26.24 3.79 8.40
CA VAL A 155 27.47 3.34 7.74
C VAL A 155 28.64 4.26 8.09
N TYR A 156 28.39 5.56 8.17
CA TYR A 156 29.40 6.54 8.54
C TYR A 156 29.85 6.34 10.01
N GLU A 157 28.90 6.12 10.93
CA GLU A 157 29.18 5.87 12.34
C GLU A 157 29.89 4.51 12.56
N ASN A 158 29.55 3.48 11.78
CA ASN A 158 30.07 2.11 11.93
C ASN A 158 30.42 1.49 10.56
N PRO A 159 31.56 1.85 9.96
CA PRO A 159 31.96 1.34 8.64
C PRO A 159 32.16 -0.20 8.62
N ALA A 160 32.61 -0.78 9.72
CA ALA A 160 32.84 -2.22 9.85
C ALA A 160 31.54 -3.03 9.74
N ALA A 161 30.42 -2.51 10.26
CA ALA A 161 29.12 -3.17 10.18
C ALA A 161 28.56 -3.23 8.75
N ALA A 162 29.10 -2.42 7.83
CA ALA A 162 28.68 -2.34 6.43
C ALA A 162 29.71 -2.94 5.45
N SER A 163 30.68 -3.72 5.94
CA SER A 163 31.76 -4.30 5.12
C SER A 163 31.26 -5.32 4.09
N ASN A 164 30.25 -6.13 4.45
CA ASN A 164 29.70 -7.17 3.58
C ASN A 164 28.32 -6.78 2.99
N PRO A 165 28.00 -7.21 1.75
CA PRO A 165 26.69 -6.92 1.14
C PRO A 165 25.50 -7.45 1.96
N LEU A 166 25.67 -8.60 2.62
CA LEU A 166 24.64 -9.20 3.48
C LEU A 166 24.40 -8.37 4.73
N SER A 167 25.46 -7.93 5.42
CA SER A 167 25.36 -7.09 6.61
C SER A 167 24.73 -5.71 6.28
N ARG A 168 25.10 -5.12 5.15
CA ARG A 168 24.46 -3.89 4.63
C ARG A 168 22.96 -4.06 4.42
N TRP A 169 22.55 -5.18 3.81
CA TRP A 169 21.13 -5.46 3.59
C TRP A 169 20.39 -5.66 4.92
N GLN A 170 20.96 -6.44 5.85
CA GLN A 170 20.38 -6.65 7.19
C GLN A 170 20.24 -5.35 7.96
N GLN A 171 21.26 -4.50 7.99
CA GLN A 171 21.24 -3.19 8.63
C GLN A 171 20.15 -2.28 8.03
N LYS A 172 20.06 -2.24 6.70
CA LYS A 172 19.00 -1.48 6.01
C LYS A 172 17.59 -2.00 6.37
N GLN A 173 17.42 -3.31 6.52
CA GLN A 173 16.15 -3.91 6.96
C GLN A 173 15.82 -3.56 8.42
N GLN A 174 16.81 -3.54 9.30
CA GLN A 174 16.63 -3.12 10.71
C GLN A 174 16.21 -1.65 10.79
N ILE A 175 16.89 -0.75 10.08
CA ILE A 175 16.53 0.68 10.02
C ILE A 175 15.11 0.86 9.49
N LYS A 176 14.74 0.13 8.43
CA LYS A 176 13.37 0.15 7.90
C LYS A 176 12.33 -0.28 8.93
N LYS A 177 12.61 -1.33 9.71
CA LYS A 177 11.72 -1.80 10.79
C LYS A 177 11.61 -0.76 11.92
N GLN A 178 12.74 -0.18 12.34
CA GLN A 178 12.77 0.86 13.36
C GLN A 178 12.00 2.12 12.92
N TYR A 179 12.23 2.58 11.70
CA TYR A 179 11.50 3.72 11.12
C TYR A 179 9.99 3.47 11.06
N ALA A 180 9.59 2.30 10.61
CA ALA A 180 8.17 1.92 10.58
C ALA A 180 7.55 1.82 11.98
N ALA A 181 8.29 1.35 12.97
CA ALA A 181 7.85 1.29 14.36
C ALA A 181 7.70 2.70 14.97
N ALA A 182 8.68 3.58 14.75
CA ALA A 182 8.62 4.98 15.17
C ALA A 182 7.44 5.73 14.52
N LYS A 183 7.20 5.50 13.24
CA LYS A 183 6.06 6.07 12.52
C LYS A 183 4.73 5.62 13.11
N ARG A 184 4.57 4.32 13.42
CA ARG A 184 3.36 3.79 14.06
C ARG A 184 3.15 4.36 15.47
N ALA A 185 4.22 4.47 16.25
CA ALA A 185 4.18 5.07 17.58
C ALA A 185 3.69 6.51 17.55
N ALA A 186 4.21 7.30 16.63
CA ALA A 186 3.81 8.68 16.43
C ALA A 186 2.34 8.82 15.99
N GLN A 187 1.83 7.91 15.16
CA GLN A 187 0.44 7.90 14.72
C GLN A 187 -0.53 7.48 15.82
N SER A 188 -0.10 6.61 16.75
CA SER A 188 -0.94 6.12 17.85
C SER A 188 -1.00 7.09 19.05
N GLY A 189 -0.37 8.26 18.98
CA GLY A 189 -0.35 9.24 20.09
C GLY A 189 0.39 8.77 21.35
N GLY A 190 1.12 7.65 21.24
CA GLY A 190 1.90 7.09 22.36
C GLY A 190 3.29 7.70 22.47
N SER A 191 3.73 7.98 23.70
CA SER A 191 5.12 8.36 23.96
C SER A 191 6.08 7.25 23.49
N ALA A 192 7.29 7.64 23.07
CA ALA A 192 8.31 6.70 22.57
C ALA A 192 8.61 5.53 23.55
N ALA A 193 8.42 5.73 24.85
CA ALA A 193 8.54 4.71 25.88
C ALA A 193 7.49 3.58 25.75
N GLY A 194 6.24 3.91 25.39
CA GLY A 194 5.19 2.91 25.15
C GLY A 194 5.38 2.09 23.87
N ALA A 195 6.11 2.63 22.88
CA ALA A 195 6.40 1.93 21.64
C ALA A 195 7.51 0.88 21.82
N ALA A 196 8.55 1.18 22.58
CA ALA A 196 9.62 0.23 22.91
C ALA A 196 9.05 -0.99 23.67
N GLN A 197 8.12 -0.75 24.58
CA GLN A 197 7.47 -1.81 25.37
C GLN A 197 6.50 -2.66 24.54
N LYS A 198 5.77 -2.04 23.56
CA LYS A 198 4.90 -2.77 22.62
C LYS A 198 5.69 -3.57 21.59
N THR A 199 6.83 -3.07 21.10
CA THR A 199 7.73 -3.83 20.20
C THR A 199 8.39 -4.99 20.92
N GLY A 200 8.77 -4.84 22.19
CA GLY A 200 9.27 -5.95 23.00
C GLY A 200 8.23 -7.05 23.24
N LYS A 201 6.97 -6.67 23.50
CA LYS A 201 5.85 -7.63 23.62
C LYS A 201 5.49 -8.28 22.27
N ALA A 202 5.46 -7.51 21.18
CA ALA A 202 5.20 -8.05 19.85
C ALA A 202 6.32 -9.00 19.38
N ALA A 203 7.59 -8.69 19.67
CA ALA A 203 8.71 -9.57 19.37
C ALA A 203 8.67 -10.88 20.17
N LYS A 204 8.28 -10.81 21.45
CA LYS A 204 8.04 -12.01 22.29
C LYS A 204 6.89 -12.85 21.72
N THR A 205 5.75 -12.22 21.37
CA THR A 205 4.56 -12.91 20.82
C THR A 205 4.87 -13.53 19.45
N VAL A 206 5.67 -12.89 18.59
CA VAL A 206 6.10 -13.46 17.31
C VAL A 206 7.05 -14.63 17.53
N LYS A 207 7.99 -14.52 18.50
CA LYS A 207 8.89 -15.63 18.85
C LYS A 207 8.12 -16.82 19.43
N GLU A 208 7.14 -16.57 20.31
CA GLU A 208 6.27 -17.60 20.87
C GLU A 208 5.38 -18.26 19.80
N LYS A 209 4.79 -17.47 18.90
CA LYS A 209 4.00 -18.00 17.77
C LYS A 209 4.87 -18.76 16.77
N ALA A 210 6.09 -18.32 16.50
CA ALA A 210 7.04 -19.05 15.67
C ALA A 210 7.48 -20.35 16.31
N GLN A 211 7.70 -20.37 17.63
CA GLN A 211 7.97 -21.59 18.39
C GLN A 211 6.76 -22.55 18.44
N GLN A 212 5.55 -22.01 18.61
CA GLN A 212 4.33 -22.80 18.55
C GLN A 212 4.08 -23.38 17.14
N ALA A 213 4.30 -22.60 16.08
CA ALA A 213 4.23 -23.08 14.70
C ALA A 213 5.30 -24.16 14.43
N GLY A 214 6.53 -23.96 14.91
CA GLY A 214 7.59 -24.96 14.84
C GLY A 214 7.25 -26.26 15.59
N ALA A 215 6.70 -26.12 16.82
CA ALA A 215 6.23 -27.26 17.60
C ALA A 215 5.03 -27.99 16.95
N TYR A 216 4.12 -27.24 16.31
CA TYR A 216 2.99 -27.81 15.55
C TYR A 216 3.48 -28.61 14.34
N VAL A 217 4.41 -28.07 13.55
CA VAL A 217 5.03 -28.76 12.42
C VAL A 217 5.79 -30.02 12.89
N MET A 218 6.55 -29.90 13.99
CA MET A 218 7.24 -31.04 14.59
C MET A 218 6.29 -32.15 15.10
N ARG A 219 5.14 -31.76 15.66
CA ARG A 219 4.12 -32.69 16.17
C ARG A 219 3.38 -33.40 15.03
N HIS A 220 3.25 -32.75 13.87
CA HIS A 220 2.54 -33.28 12.68
C HIS A 220 3.47 -33.61 11.51
N LYS A 221 4.75 -34.02 11.79
CA LYS A 221 5.76 -34.35 10.77
C LYS A 221 5.23 -35.26 9.65
N LYS A 222 4.48 -36.31 10.04
CA LYS A 222 3.94 -37.31 9.07
C LYS A 222 2.90 -36.65 8.13
N GLY A 223 1.97 -35.85 8.67
CA GLY A 223 0.96 -35.16 7.85
C GLY A 223 1.55 -34.08 6.94
N PHE A 224 2.55 -33.34 7.42
CA PHE A 224 3.22 -32.32 6.62
C PHE A 224 4.08 -32.91 5.50
N GLY A 225 4.73 -34.05 5.77
CA GLY A 225 5.49 -34.81 4.75
C GLY A 225 4.59 -35.35 3.64
N ILE A 226 3.41 -35.85 3.99
CA ILE A 226 2.41 -36.35 3.01
C ILE A 226 1.85 -35.18 2.18
N ALA A 227 1.51 -34.05 2.79
CA ALA A 227 1.02 -32.89 2.08
C ALA A 227 2.05 -32.29 1.12
N LEU A 228 3.34 -32.20 1.55
CA LEU A 228 4.43 -31.74 0.72
C LEU A 228 4.70 -32.72 -0.44
N GLY A 229 4.66 -34.02 -0.18
CA GLY A 229 4.79 -35.08 -1.20
C GLY A 229 3.70 -34.99 -2.26
N LEU A 230 2.43 -34.85 -1.85
CA LEU A 230 1.31 -34.66 -2.76
C LEU A 230 1.46 -33.38 -3.59
N PHE A 231 1.87 -32.29 -2.97
CA PHE A 231 2.13 -31.02 -3.68
C PHE A 231 3.23 -31.17 -4.75
N LEU A 232 4.32 -31.85 -4.44
CA LEU A 232 5.38 -32.12 -5.41
C LEU A 232 4.91 -33.01 -6.56
N ILE A 233 4.10 -34.04 -6.29
CA ILE A 233 3.51 -34.91 -7.31
C ILE A 233 2.61 -34.07 -8.25
N VAL A 234 1.74 -33.21 -7.71
CA VAL A 234 0.88 -32.33 -8.51
C VAL A 234 1.73 -31.38 -9.36
N CYS A 235 2.79 -30.79 -8.81
CA CYS A 235 3.71 -29.93 -9.56
C CYS A 235 4.40 -30.68 -10.69
N LEU A 236 4.84 -31.92 -10.47
CA LEU A 236 5.44 -32.76 -11.50
C LEU A 236 4.44 -33.11 -12.60
N LEU A 237 3.21 -33.49 -12.26
CA LEU A 237 2.15 -33.78 -13.21
C LEU A 237 1.80 -32.55 -14.07
N LEU A 238 1.73 -31.37 -13.48
CA LEU A 238 1.50 -30.12 -14.22
C LEU A 238 2.65 -29.79 -15.16
N ASN A 239 3.90 -30.02 -14.74
CA ASN A 239 5.08 -29.82 -15.61
C ASN A 239 5.12 -30.82 -16.76
N THR A 240 4.80 -32.10 -16.51
CA THR A 240 4.76 -33.12 -17.59
C THR A 240 3.62 -32.82 -18.57
N CYS A 241 2.45 -32.35 -18.09
CA CYS A 241 1.33 -31.95 -18.94
C CYS A 241 1.70 -30.77 -19.86
N LEU A 242 2.43 -29.76 -19.34
CA LEU A 242 2.91 -28.61 -20.12
C LEU A 242 3.95 -29.00 -21.18
N LEU A 243 4.82 -29.98 -20.88
CA LEU A 243 5.82 -30.47 -21.84
C LEU A 243 5.19 -31.34 -22.94
N TYR A 244 4.09 -32.05 -22.62
CA TYR A 244 3.41 -32.92 -23.61
C TYR A 244 2.46 -32.16 -24.55
N THR A 245 1.99 -30.95 -24.15
CA THR A 245 1.16 -30.07 -24.99
C THR A 245 1.95 -29.11 -25.88
N SER A 246 3.29 -29.17 -25.85
CA SER A 246 4.13 -28.39 -26.76
C SER A 246 4.05 -29.00 -28.15
N PRO A 247 3.57 -28.25 -29.18
CA PRO A 247 3.45 -28.79 -30.55
C PRO A 247 4.84 -29.19 -31.08
N SER A 248 4.92 -30.41 -31.64
CA SER A 248 6.12 -30.95 -32.25
C SER A 248 6.62 -30.02 -33.37
N PRO A 249 7.93 -29.75 -33.48
CA PRO A 249 8.48 -28.91 -34.54
C PRO A 249 8.44 -29.55 -35.97
N ARG A 250 7.69 -30.64 -36.12
CA ARG A 250 7.52 -31.33 -37.42
C ARG A 250 6.28 -30.91 -38.19
N ASP A 251 5.43 -30.04 -37.66
CA ASP A 251 4.19 -29.60 -38.34
C ASP A 251 4.33 -28.17 -38.93
N ARG A 252 5.50 -27.86 -39.49
CA ARG A 252 5.74 -26.72 -40.34
C ARG A 252 6.30 -27.14 -41.67
#